data_a44ad55fcb01fae2c9626631787a41f5
#
_entry.id   a44ad55fcb01fae2c9626631787a41f5
#
_cell.length_a   1.000
_cell.length_b   1.000
_cell.length_c   1.000
_cell.angle_alpha   90.00
_cell.angle_beta   90.00
_cell.angle_gamma   90.00
#
_symmetry.space_group_name_H-M   'P 1'
#
loop_
_entity.id
_entity.type
_entity.pdbx_description
1 polymer ?
#
loop_
_entity_poly.entity_id
_entity_poly.type
_entity_poly.pdbx_seq_one_letter_code
_entity_poly.pdbx_strand_id
1 'polypeptide(L)'
;MIVYRKLNNLLKEKGMTWKDLCQAGISVNMPTKFSLNRVVKTDVIDKICAYLHVQPGDIMEWVEDEDELKQLEIESQIAALKKQLADLKGGKSWP
;
A
#
# COMPACT_ATOMS: atom_id res chain seq x y z
N MET A 1 -6.69 -13.97 -0.03
CA MET A 1 -6.08 -13.48 -1.28
C MET A 1 -4.94 -12.51 -0.97
N ILE A 2 -3.98 -12.44 -1.85
CA ILE A 2 -2.87 -11.49 -1.70
C ILE A 2 -3.29 -10.13 -2.27
N VAL A 3 -3.06 -9.07 -1.52
CA VAL A 3 -3.36 -7.69 -1.95
C VAL A 3 -2.12 -6.80 -1.79
N TYR A 4 -2.05 -5.73 -2.55
CA TYR A 4 -0.87 -4.87 -2.67
C TYR A 4 -1.13 -3.43 -2.25
N ARG A 5 -2.12 -3.19 -1.40
CA ARG A 5 -2.43 -1.82 -0.94
C ARG A 5 -1.26 -1.18 -0.21
N LYS A 6 -0.44 -1.97 0.48
CA LYS A 6 0.76 -1.47 1.15
C LYS A 6 1.76 -0.88 0.15
N LEU A 7 1.91 -1.51 -1.02
CA LEU A 7 2.79 -0.99 -2.06
C LEU A 7 2.28 0.37 -2.57
N ASN A 8 0.99 0.49 -2.81
CA ASN A 8 0.40 1.76 -3.24
C ASN A 8 0.64 2.86 -2.19
N ASN A 9 0.44 2.55 -0.92
CA ASN A 9 0.68 3.50 0.17
C ASN A 9 2.15 3.88 0.27
N LEU A 10 3.04 2.92 0.11
CA LEU A 10 4.49 3.15 0.15
C LEU A 10 4.94 4.08 -0.98
N LEU A 11 4.41 3.88 -2.19
CA LEU A 11 4.70 4.76 -3.32
C LEU A 11 4.23 6.19 -3.05
N LYS A 12 3.04 6.34 -2.47
CA LYS A 12 2.53 7.67 -2.10
C LYS A 12 3.43 8.34 -1.06
N GLU A 13 3.89 7.60 -0.06
CA GLU A 13 4.79 8.13 0.95
C GLU A 13 6.11 8.61 0.35
N LYS A 14 6.61 7.90 -0.65
CA LYS A 14 7.87 8.22 -1.32
C LYS A 14 7.72 9.26 -2.43
N GLY A 15 6.48 9.68 -2.73
CA GLY A 15 6.21 10.58 -3.83
C GLY A 15 6.47 9.96 -5.20
N MET A 16 6.35 8.65 -5.30
CA MET A 16 6.59 7.89 -6.52
C MET A 16 5.29 7.50 -7.20
N THR A 17 5.35 7.33 -8.53
CA THR A 17 4.23 6.82 -9.30
C THR A 17 4.48 5.35 -9.68
N TRP A 18 3.44 4.68 -10.15
CA TRP A 18 3.58 3.33 -10.68
C TRP A 18 4.54 3.28 -11.88
N LYS A 19 4.59 4.36 -12.66
CA LYS A 19 5.51 4.48 -13.80
C LYS A 19 6.96 4.50 -13.31
N ASP A 20 7.23 5.20 -12.21
CA ASP A 20 8.56 5.22 -11.62
C ASP A 20 8.99 3.83 -11.18
N LEU A 21 8.05 3.04 -10.68
CA LEU A 21 8.33 1.67 -10.24
C LEU A 21 8.79 0.77 -11.40
N CYS A 22 8.38 1.07 -12.63
CA CYS A 22 8.82 0.31 -13.80
C CYS A 22 10.34 0.40 -14.02
N GLN A 23 11.01 1.39 -13.44
CA GLN A 23 12.47 1.51 -13.49
C GLN A 23 13.17 0.41 -12.71
N ALA A 24 12.45 -0.30 -11.85
CA ALA A 24 12.99 -1.47 -11.16
C ALA A 24 13.24 -2.66 -12.08
N GLY A 25 12.89 -2.55 -13.36
CA GLY A 25 13.07 -3.62 -14.33
C GLY A 25 11.85 -4.51 -14.50
N ILE A 26 10.66 -4.02 -14.13
CA ILE A 26 9.41 -4.74 -14.30
C ILE A 26 8.68 -4.27 -15.56
N SER A 27 7.79 -5.14 -16.06
CA SER A 27 7.00 -4.83 -17.26
C SER A 27 6.06 -3.65 -17.01
N VAL A 28 5.79 -2.86 -18.04
CA VAL A 28 4.83 -1.75 -17.98
C VAL A 28 3.40 -2.22 -17.64
N ASN A 29 3.11 -3.50 -17.78
CA ASN A 29 1.81 -4.07 -17.43
C ASN A 29 1.70 -4.47 -15.96
N MET A 30 2.80 -4.49 -15.23
CA MET A 30 2.81 -4.88 -13.82
C MET A 30 2.01 -3.95 -12.91
N PRO A 31 2.08 -2.62 -13.07
CA PRO A 31 1.27 -1.74 -12.22
C PRO A 31 -0.22 -2.06 -12.27
N THR A 32 -0.74 -2.40 -13.44
CA THR A 32 -2.14 -2.81 -13.58
C THR A 32 -2.42 -4.09 -12.79
N LYS A 33 -1.53 -5.07 -12.84
CA LYS A 33 -1.67 -6.31 -12.08
C LYS A 33 -1.69 -6.05 -10.58
N PHE A 34 -0.84 -5.16 -10.09
CA PHE A 34 -0.82 -4.79 -8.68
C PHE A 34 -2.10 -4.09 -8.25
N SER A 35 -2.61 -3.16 -9.05
CA SER A 35 -3.82 -2.44 -8.71
C SER A 35 -5.06 -3.33 -8.72
N LEU A 36 -5.04 -4.42 -9.49
CA LEU A 36 -6.13 -5.40 -9.54
C LEU A 36 -5.89 -6.60 -8.63
N ASN A 37 -4.83 -6.58 -7.84
CA ASN A 37 -4.45 -7.68 -6.93
C ASN A 37 -4.34 -9.03 -7.66
N ARG A 38 -3.78 -9.01 -8.86
CA ARG A 38 -3.60 -10.23 -9.65
C ARG A 38 -2.31 -10.94 -9.26
N VAL A 39 -2.19 -12.19 -9.72
CA VAL A 39 -1.01 -13.01 -9.45
C VAL A 39 0.22 -12.37 -10.07
N VAL A 40 1.27 -12.23 -9.28
CA VAL A 40 2.57 -11.66 -9.70
C VAL A 40 3.66 -12.65 -9.31
N LYS A 41 4.63 -12.82 -10.18
CA LYS A 41 5.76 -13.74 -9.90
C LYS A 41 6.67 -13.17 -8.81
N THR A 42 7.28 -14.07 -8.04
CA THR A 42 8.17 -13.66 -6.95
C THR A 42 9.43 -12.94 -7.43
N ASP A 43 9.87 -13.16 -8.66
CA ASP A 43 11.01 -12.42 -9.22
C ASP A 43 10.66 -10.93 -9.40
N VAL A 44 9.42 -10.60 -9.70
CA VAL A 44 8.94 -9.22 -9.75
C VAL A 44 8.95 -8.61 -8.35
N ILE A 45 8.48 -9.36 -7.35
CA ILE A 45 8.52 -8.93 -5.95
C ILE A 45 9.97 -8.67 -5.52
N ASP A 46 10.88 -9.56 -5.88
CA ASP A 46 12.31 -9.40 -5.58
C ASP A 46 12.86 -8.08 -6.16
N LYS A 47 12.56 -7.79 -7.41
CA LYS A 47 13.01 -6.56 -8.08
C LYS A 47 12.49 -5.31 -7.37
N ILE A 48 11.21 -5.31 -6.98
CA ILE A 48 10.61 -4.18 -6.28
C ILE A 48 11.24 -4.00 -4.91
N CYS A 49 11.41 -5.08 -4.16
CA CYS A 49 12.05 -5.03 -2.85
C CYS A 49 13.48 -4.50 -2.93
N ALA A 50 14.23 -4.92 -3.93
CA ALA A 50 15.58 -4.43 -4.14
C ALA A 50 15.60 -2.94 -4.53
N TYR A 51 14.68 -2.52 -5.38
CA TYR A 51 14.60 -1.13 -5.83
C TYR A 51 14.20 -0.17 -4.70
N LEU A 52 13.25 -0.57 -3.87
CA LEU A 52 12.73 0.25 -2.77
C LEU A 52 13.44 0.00 -1.45
N HIS A 53 14.30 -1.01 -1.37
CA HIS A 53 14.98 -1.43 -0.13
C HIS A 53 13.99 -1.77 0.97
N VAL A 54 13.01 -2.60 0.64
CA VAL A 54 11.96 -3.04 1.58
C VAL A 54 11.80 -4.55 1.55
N GLN A 55 11.06 -5.08 2.50
CA GLN A 55 10.76 -6.50 2.59
C GLN A 55 9.42 -6.79 1.87
N PRO A 56 9.20 -8.04 1.41
CA PRO A 56 7.92 -8.39 0.78
C PRO A 56 6.70 -8.06 1.63
N GLY A 57 6.78 -8.21 2.93
CA GLY A 57 5.68 -7.87 3.84
C GLY A 57 5.36 -6.38 3.92
N ASP A 58 6.24 -5.53 3.39
CA ASP A 58 6.01 -4.08 3.32
C ASP A 58 5.21 -3.67 2.10
N ILE A 59 5.08 -4.57 1.10
CA ILE A 59 4.42 -4.27 -0.17
C ILE A 59 3.21 -5.14 -0.44
N MET A 60 3.07 -6.25 0.26
CA MET A 60 1.92 -7.16 0.07
C MET A 60 1.46 -7.74 1.39
N GLU A 61 0.21 -8.21 1.41
CA GLU A 61 -0.38 -8.86 2.57
C GLU A 61 -1.44 -9.86 2.12
N TRP A 62 -1.75 -10.80 3.00
CA TRP A 62 -2.83 -11.74 2.76
C TRP A 62 -4.07 -11.30 3.52
N VAL A 63 -5.22 -11.31 2.84
CA VAL A 63 -6.52 -11.06 3.47
C VAL A 63 -7.46 -12.21 3.11
N GLU A 64 -8.45 -12.43 3.94
CA GLU A 64 -9.34 -13.57 3.78
C GLU A 64 -10.20 -13.42 2.52
N ASP A 65 -10.76 -12.24 2.30
CA ASP A 65 -11.60 -11.97 1.13
C ASP A 65 -11.70 -10.46 0.85
N GLU A 66 -12.45 -10.10 -0.19
CA GLU A 66 -12.64 -8.70 -0.55
C GLU A 66 -13.37 -7.89 0.53
N ASP A 67 -14.28 -8.52 1.27
CA ASP A 67 -15.01 -7.86 2.34
C ASP A 67 -14.07 -7.48 3.47
N GLU A 68 -13.12 -8.36 3.81
CA GLU A 68 -12.09 -8.05 4.79
C GLU A 68 -11.22 -6.89 4.32
N LEU A 69 -10.84 -6.88 3.04
CA LEU A 69 -10.05 -5.78 2.46
C LEU A 69 -10.79 -4.46 2.57
N LYS A 70 -12.08 -4.44 2.22
CA LYS A 70 -12.91 -3.24 2.35
C LYS A 70 -13.02 -2.77 3.78
N GLN A 71 -13.18 -3.71 4.71
CA GLN A 71 -13.24 -3.41 6.14
C GLN A 71 -11.95 -2.75 6.61
N LEU A 72 -10.80 -3.30 6.23
CA LEU A 72 -9.50 -2.75 6.60
C LEU A 72 -9.28 -1.35 6.03
N GLU A 73 -9.72 -1.10 4.80
CA GLU A 73 -9.63 0.22 4.19
C GLU A 73 -10.50 1.23 4.91
N ILE A 74 -11.72 0.86 5.28
CA ILE A 74 -12.63 1.71 6.03
C ILE A 74 -12.04 2.03 7.40
N GLU A 75 -11.53 1.04 8.11
CA GLU A 75 -10.92 1.22 9.42
C GLU A 75 -9.71 2.15 9.35
N SER A 76 -8.91 2.01 8.31
CA SER A 76 -7.75 2.87 8.08
C SER A 76 -8.18 4.33 7.87
N GLN A 77 -9.24 4.56 7.09
CA GLN A 77 -9.79 5.90 6.87
C GLN A 77 -10.35 6.50 8.15
N ILE A 78 -11.06 5.71 8.93
CA ILE A 78 -11.62 6.15 10.21
C ILE A 78 -10.50 6.53 11.18
N ALA A 79 -9.45 5.75 11.26
CA ALA A 79 -8.30 6.04 12.11
C ALA A 79 -7.62 7.34 11.70
N ALA A 80 -7.46 7.57 10.40
CA ALA A 80 -6.87 8.81 9.87
C ALA A 80 -7.73 10.01 10.21
N LEU A 81 -9.06 9.90 10.07
CA LEU A 81 -10.00 10.98 10.42
C LEU A 81 -9.98 11.28 11.90
N LYS A 82 -9.94 10.26 12.74
CA LYS A 82 -9.85 10.46 14.18
C LYS A 82 -8.58 11.18 14.58
N LYS A 83 -7.46 10.84 13.95
CA LYS A 83 -6.19 11.49 14.19
C LYS A 83 -6.22 12.97 13.77
N GLN A 84 -6.77 13.26 12.60
CA GLN A 84 -6.94 14.63 12.13
C GLN A 84 -7.81 15.44 13.07
N LEU A 85 -8.89 14.84 13.55
CA LEU A 85 -9.79 15.50 14.47
C LEU A 85 -9.09 15.84 15.79
N ALA A 86 -8.27 14.92 16.30
CA ALA A 86 -7.48 15.15 17.50
C ALA A 86 -6.48 16.29 17.30
N ASP A 87 -5.82 16.34 16.14
CA ASP A 87 -4.87 17.39 15.80
C ASP A 87 -5.57 18.76 15.66
N LEU A 88 -6.77 18.79 15.06
CA LEU A 88 -7.55 20.01 14.93
C LEU A 88 -8.00 20.56 16.26
N LYS A 89 -8.25 19.71 17.22
CA LYS A 89 -8.58 20.11 18.57
C LYS A 89 -7.36 20.58 19.34
N GLY A 90 -6.23 20.62 18.62
CA GLY A 90 -5.04 21.31 19.07
C GLY A 90 -4.37 20.70 20.27
N GLY A 91 -4.44 19.40 20.40
CA GLY A 91 -3.93 18.81 21.60
C GLY A 91 -4.48 19.50 22.83
N LYS A 92 -5.48 20.32 22.66
CA LYS A 92 -6.15 20.92 23.79
C LYS A 92 -6.60 19.81 24.62
N SER A 93 -6.05 19.81 25.76
CA SER A 93 -6.49 18.93 26.78
C SER A 93 -7.98 18.75 26.69
N TRP A 94 -8.30 17.80 25.95
CA TRP A 94 -9.56 17.21 26.14
C TRP A 94 -9.60 16.78 27.56
N PRO A 95 -10.56 17.19 28.24
CA PRO A 95 -10.75 16.59 29.53
C PRO A 95 -10.87 15.10 29.36
#